data_f741878a496fb8b20e8bf0fdcaae3883
#
_entry.id   f741878a496fb8b20e8bf0fdcaae3883
#
_cell.length_a   1.000
_cell.length_b   1.000
_cell.length_c   1.000
_cell.angle_alpha   90.00
_cell.angle_beta   90.00
_cell.angle_gamma   90.00
#
_symmetry.space_group_name_H-M   'P 1'
#
loop_
_entity.id
_entity.type
_entity.pdbx_description
1 polymer ?
#
loop_
_entity_poly.entity_id
_entity_poly.type
_entity_poly.pdbx_seq_one_letter_code
_entity_poly.pdbx_strand_id
1 'polypeptide(L)'
;NVIRIATDNTDLILQVAPNGRLYQAYLGDKLLNEKDINNFSPYVKGGSDGSVSTRGWEVYPGSGAEDYFEPAVAITHNDGNPSTILRYVSSEQKAVAGGTETTIQLKDDQYPVEVTLHYIAYPKENVIKTWSEIKHAEKKPVTIWRYASTMLYFSGNEYYLTEFSSDWAKEAQMSTQPLLFGKKVIDTKLGSRAAMHTHPFFELGFEQPAQETQGRAMLGTIGWTGNFQFTFEVDNVGNLRVIP
;
A
#
# COMPACT_ATOMS: atom_id res chain seq x y z
N ASN A 1 19.19 -2.20 6.05
CA ASN A 1 18.52 -1.13 6.79
C ASN A 1 17.08 -1.52 7.05
N VAL A 2 16.60 -1.42 8.29
CA VAL A 2 15.24 -1.77 8.74
C VAL A 2 14.57 -0.51 9.24
N ILE A 3 13.32 -0.28 8.83
CA ILE A 3 12.49 0.84 9.23
C ILE A 3 11.25 0.26 9.90
N ARG A 4 11.01 0.62 11.16
CA ARG A 4 9.84 0.19 11.93
C ARG A 4 8.87 1.36 12.08
N ILE A 5 7.62 1.13 11.73
CA ILE A 5 6.50 2.06 11.90
C ILE A 5 5.52 1.34 12.84
N ALA A 6 5.39 1.82 14.07
CA ALA A 6 4.74 1.07 15.14
C ALA A 6 3.67 1.90 15.85
N THR A 7 2.56 1.25 16.14
CA THR A 7 1.56 1.68 17.12
C THR A 7 1.71 0.88 18.41
N ASP A 8 0.76 0.99 19.36
CA ASP A 8 0.77 0.16 20.55
C ASP A 8 0.42 -1.29 20.26
N ASN A 9 -0.29 -1.58 19.17
CA ASN A 9 -0.77 -2.94 18.85
C ASN A 9 -0.32 -3.46 17.47
N THR A 10 0.22 -2.61 16.59
CA THR A 10 0.55 -2.98 15.21
C THR A 10 1.98 -2.59 14.87
N ASP A 11 2.67 -3.45 14.15
CA ASP A 11 3.96 -3.16 13.51
C ASP A 11 3.86 -3.27 11.99
N LEU A 12 4.35 -2.24 11.30
CA LEU A 12 4.73 -2.28 9.90
C LEU A 12 6.25 -2.22 9.82
N ILE A 13 6.88 -3.28 9.30
CA ILE A 13 8.33 -3.37 9.15
C ILE A 13 8.68 -3.31 7.68
N LEU A 14 9.52 -2.35 7.34
CA LEU A 14 10.07 -2.18 6.00
C LEU A 14 11.57 -2.48 6.01
N GLN A 15 12.08 -3.04 4.92
CA GLN A 15 13.47 -3.44 4.81
C GLN A 15 14.06 -3.05 3.45
N VAL A 16 15.23 -2.43 3.48
CA VAL A 16 16.03 -2.16 2.28
C VAL A 16 16.80 -3.42 1.92
N ALA A 17 16.54 -3.96 0.73
CA ALA A 17 17.20 -5.17 0.23
C ALA A 17 18.56 -4.87 -0.42
N PRO A 18 19.38 -5.90 -0.71
CA PRO A 18 20.67 -5.72 -1.37
C PRO A 18 20.62 -5.06 -2.75
N ASN A 19 19.46 -5.14 -3.43
CA ASN A 19 19.22 -4.45 -4.70
C ASN A 19 18.92 -2.95 -4.53
N GLY A 20 18.94 -2.43 -3.30
CA GLY A 20 18.65 -1.03 -2.98
C GLY A 20 17.17 -0.65 -2.97
N ARG A 21 16.26 -1.60 -3.22
CA ARG A 21 14.80 -1.34 -3.22
C ARG A 21 14.22 -1.58 -1.82
N LEU A 22 13.06 -0.99 -1.56
CA LEU A 22 12.39 -1.06 -0.26
C LEU A 22 11.25 -2.08 -0.30
N TYR A 23 11.23 -3.01 0.66
CA TYR A 23 10.24 -4.08 0.75
C TYR A 23 9.49 -4.06 2.08
N GLN A 24 8.21 -4.44 2.05
CA GLN A 24 7.47 -4.74 3.27
C GLN A 24 7.90 -6.13 3.78
N ALA A 25 8.43 -6.16 4.99
CA ALA A 25 8.86 -7.38 5.65
C ALA A 25 7.76 -7.97 6.54
N TYR A 26 6.95 -7.10 7.16
CA TYR A 26 5.88 -7.52 8.05
C TYR A 26 4.81 -6.41 8.16
N LEU A 27 3.57 -6.81 8.29
CA LEU A 27 2.46 -5.99 8.75
C LEU A 27 1.50 -6.86 9.55
N GLY A 28 1.31 -6.55 10.81
CA GLY A 28 0.46 -7.34 11.70
C GLY A 28 0.56 -6.88 13.16
N ASP A 29 0.21 -7.77 14.07
CA ASP A 29 0.26 -7.52 15.51
C ASP A 29 1.67 -7.12 15.93
N LYS A 30 1.75 -6.29 16.99
CA LYS A 30 3.04 -5.83 17.52
C LYS A 30 3.95 -6.99 17.90
N LEU A 31 5.18 -6.95 17.42
CA LEU A 31 6.20 -7.96 17.75
C LEU A 31 6.63 -7.82 19.20
N LEU A 32 6.53 -8.92 19.94
CA LEU A 32 6.89 -8.97 21.37
C LEU A 32 8.41 -8.92 21.58
N ASN A 33 9.17 -9.46 20.62
CA ASN A 33 10.62 -9.47 20.66
C ASN A 33 11.19 -8.73 19.44
N GLU A 34 11.91 -7.65 19.67
CA GLU A 34 12.54 -6.87 18.58
C GLU A 34 13.54 -7.66 17.75
N LYS A 35 14.12 -8.73 18.32
CA LYS A 35 15.04 -9.60 17.56
C LYS A 35 14.33 -10.38 16.45
N ASP A 36 13.01 -10.57 16.55
CA ASP A 36 12.23 -11.28 15.55
C ASP A 36 12.18 -10.54 14.21
N ILE A 37 12.43 -9.23 14.21
CA ILE A 37 12.57 -8.42 12.98
C ILE A 37 13.66 -8.99 12.06
N ASN A 38 14.72 -9.58 12.63
CA ASN A 38 15.82 -10.14 11.85
C ASN A 38 15.47 -11.47 11.17
N ASN A 39 14.34 -12.08 11.53
CA ASN A 39 13.88 -13.33 10.93
C ASN A 39 13.10 -13.12 9.64
N PHE A 40 12.69 -11.87 9.34
CA PHE A 40 11.97 -11.56 8.11
C PHE A 40 12.96 -11.39 6.95
N SER A 41 12.66 -12.04 5.84
CA SER A 41 13.42 -11.93 4.59
C SER A 41 12.47 -11.64 3.44
N PRO A 42 12.02 -10.38 3.30
CA PRO A 42 10.99 -10.00 2.34
C PRO A 42 11.46 -10.06 0.90
N TYR A 43 12.77 -10.10 0.68
CA TYR A 43 13.38 -10.12 -0.64
C TYR A 43 13.97 -11.49 -0.95
N VAL A 44 13.54 -12.08 -2.04
CA VAL A 44 14.11 -13.32 -2.59
C VAL A 44 14.86 -12.98 -3.88
N LYS A 45 16.16 -13.27 -3.92
CA LYS A 45 16.99 -13.06 -5.10
C LYS A 45 16.53 -14.00 -6.21
N GLY A 46 15.90 -13.42 -7.23
CA GLY A 46 15.60 -13.97 -8.54
C GLY A 46 15.21 -15.45 -8.65
N GLY A 47 13.97 -15.70 -9.04
CA GLY A 47 13.58 -16.95 -9.68
C GLY A 47 13.80 -16.88 -11.19
N SER A 48 14.02 -18.00 -11.85
CA SER A 48 14.21 -18.09 -13.31
C SER A 48 12.91 -18.00 -14.10
N ASP A 49 11.75 -18.01 -13.42
CA ASP A 49 10.43 -18.15 -14.00
C ASP A 49 9.66 -16.82 -14.17
N GLY A 50 10.28 -15.70 -13.83
CA GLY A 50 9.59 -14.41 -13.87
C GLY A 50 8.50 -14.23 -12.82
N SER A 51 8.33 -15.18 -11.89
CA SER A 51 7.32 -15.13 -10.85
C SER A 51 7.63 -14.03 -9.84
N VAL A 52 6.77 -13.07 -9.76
CA VAL A 52 6.90 -11.90 -8.87
C VAL A 52 6.61 -12.24 -7.42
N SER A 53 5.74 -13.21 -7.19
CA SER A 53 5.40 -13.70 -5.86
C SER A 53 6.61 -14.23 -5.08
N THR A 54 7.69 -14.60 -5.77
CA THR A 54 8.95 -15.07 -5.17
C THR A 54 9.98 -13.95 -4.96
N ARG A 55 9.71 -12.72 -5.41
CA ARG A 55 10.66 -11.59 -5.37
C ARG A 55 10.46 -10.64 -4.21
N GLY A 56 9.43 -10.84 -3.42
CA GLY A 56 9.09 -10.00 -2.27
C GLY A 56 8.08 -8.89 -2.60
N TRP A 57 7.73 -8.12 -1.59
CA TRP A 57 6.67 -7.11 -1.62
C TRP A 57 7.27 -5.72 -1.59
N GLU A 58 7.60 -5.19 -2.77
CA GLU A 58 8.14 -3.85 -2.88
C GLU A 58 7.10 -2.82 -2.45
N VAL A 59 7.49 -1.91 -1.57
CA VAL A 59 6.57 -0.95 -0.90
C VAL A 59 5.95 0.03 -1.89
N TYR A 60 6.69 0.44 -2.92
CA TYR A 60 6.21 1.40 -3.91
C TYR A 60 6.78 1.10 -5.30
N PRO A 61 6.35 -0.01 -5.94
CA PRO A 61 6.88 -0.42 -7.23
C PRO A 61 6.47 0.55 -8.35
N GLY A 62 7.43 0.92 -9.18
CA GLY A 62 7.18 1.60 -10.43
C GLY A 62 6.80 0.61 -11.54
N SER A 63 6.16 1.09 -12.61
CA SER A 63 5.91 0.30 -13.81
C SER A 63 7.22 -0.10 -14.49
N GLY A 64 7.25 -1.29 -15.11
CA GLY A 64 8.42 -1.80 -15.81
C GLY A 64 9.54 -2.33 -14.90
N ALA A 65 9.31 -2.44 -13.61
CA ALA A 65 10.28 -2.87 -12.61
C ALA A 65 10.26 -4.40 -12.35
N GLU A 66 9.98 -5.20 -13.36
CA GLU A 66 9.88 -6.67 -13.26
C GLU A 66 8.66 -7.17 -12.45
N ASP A 67 7.73 -6.31 -12.09
CA ASP A 67 6.47 -6.68 -11.44
C ASP A 67 5.35 -6.71 -12.49
N TYR A 68 4.63 -7.84 -12.57
CA TYR A 68 3.53 -8.05 -13.51
C TYR A 68 2.16 -7.68 -12.93
N PHE A 69 2.14 -7.22 -11.68
CA PHE A 69 0.95 -6.77 -10.98
C PHE A 69 0.81 -5.24 -11.06
N GLU A 70 -0.22 -4.71 -10.40
CA GLU A 70 -0.45 -3.27 -10.40
C GLU A 70 0.71 -2.51 -9.73
N PRO A 71 1.33 -1.54 -10.42
CA PRO A 71 2.35 -0.69 -9.81
C PRO A 71 1.73 0.33 -8.87
N ALA A 72 2.49 0.82 -7.90
CA ALA A 72 2.12 1.97 -7.08
C ALA A 72 2.21 3.28 -7.88
N VAL A 73 3.16 3.37 -8.81
CA VAL A 73 3.32 4.53 -9.70
C VAL A 73 3.60 4.09 -11.14
N ALA A 74 2.91 4.71 -12.10
CA ALA A 74 3.15 4.51 -13.51
C ALA A 74 3.36 5.87 -14.18
N ILE A 75 4.58 6.08 -14.70
CA ILE A 75 5.01 7.33 -15.34
C ILE A 75 5.47 7.04 -16.75
N THR A 76 4.99 7.80 -17.73
CA THR A 76 5.66 7.91 -19.02
C THR A 76 6.58 9.10 -18.97
N HIS A 77 7.88 8.86 -19.04
CA HIS A 77 8.93 9.88 -19.01
C HIS A 77 8.92 10.73 -20.28
N ASN A 78 9.64 11.85 -20.26
CA ASN A 78 9.63 12.82 -21.36
C ASN A 78 10.16 12.30 -22.71
N ASP A 79 10.85 11.19 -22.71
CA ASP A 79 11.37 10.47 -23.90
C ASP A 79 10.49 9.32 -24.36
N GLY A 80 9.35 9.10 -23.66
CA GLY A 80 8.39 8.03 -23.95
C GLY A 80 8.65 6.71 -23.22
N ASN A 81 9.72 6.59 -22.43
CA ASN A 81 9.99 5.38 -21.65
C ASN A 81 8.98 5.27 -20.48
N PRO A 82 8.30 4.10 -20.28
CA PRO A 82 7.36 3.91 -19.19
C PRO A 82 7.98 3.28 -17.92
N SER A 83 9.28 3.00 -17.90
CA SER A 83 9.93 2.27 -16.80
C SER A 83 10.41 3.22 -15.71
N THR A 84 10.04 2.94 -14.46
CA THR A 84 10.45 3.67 -13.27
C THR A 84 10.96 2.68 -12.22
N ILE A 85 12.23 2.80 -11.80
CA ILE A 85 12.84 1.91 -10.81
C ILE A 85 13.28 2.73 -9.61
N LEU A 86 12.51 2.68 -8.55
CA LEU A 86 12.74 3.47 -7.34
C LEU A 86 13.68 2.75 -6.36
N ARG A 87 14.75 3.44 -5.94
CA ARG A 87 15.67 2.96 -4.90
C ARG A 87 15.59 3.82 -3.66
N TYR A 88 15.81 3.18 -2.53
CA TYR A 88 15.91 3.84 -1.25
C TYR A 88 17.10 4.79 -1.19
N VAL A 89 16.86 6.00 -0.72
CA VAL A 89 17.88 7.04 -0.50
C VAL A 89 18.11 7.25 0.99
N SER A 90 17.04 7.56 1.73
CA SER A 90 17.12 7.88 3.15
C SER A 90 15.78 7.69 3.85
N SER A 91 15.83 7.62 5.16
CA SER A 91 14.63 7.70 6.01
C SER A 91 14.91 8.51 7.26
N GLU A 92 13.88 9.19 7.75
CA GLU A 92 13.91 9.98 8.96
C GLU A 92 12.66 9.68 9.80
N GLN A 93 12.82 9.72 11.12
CA GLN A 93 11.71 9.65 12.06
C GLN A 93 11.73 10.87 12.98
N LYS A 94 10.57 11.49 13.15
CA LYS A 94 10.40 12.63 14.04
C LYS A 94 9.10 12.53 14.83
N ALA A 95 9.11 13.01 16.06
CA ALA A 95 7.91 13.14 16.86
C ALA A 95 6.99 14.23 16.27
N VAL A 96 5.71 13.92 16.21
CA VAL A 96 4.64 14.85 15.80
C VAL A 96 3.52 14.81 16.82
N ALA A 97 2.54 15.70 16.68
CA ALA A 97 1.41 15.72 17.61
C ALA A 97 0.68 14.36 17.61
N GLY A 98 0.68 13.68 18.75
CA GLY A 98 0.02 12.39 18.96
C GLY A 98 0.72 11.15 18.36
N GLY A 99 1.88 11.30 17.74
CA GLY A 99 2.53 10.15 17.10
C GLY A 99 3.95 10.36 16.62
N THR A 100 4.38 9.48 15.72
CA THR A 100 5.70 9.55 15.07
C THR A 100 5.53 9.53 13.56
N GLU A 101 6.09 10.51 12.89
CA GLU A 101 6.19 10.54 11.43
C GLU A 101 7.47 9.86 10.98
N THR A 102 7.33 8.93 10.05
CA THR A 102 8.42 8.32 9.29
C THR A 102 8.35 8.81 7.85
N THR A 103 9.41 9.43 7.38
CA THR A 103 9.55 9.88 6.00
C THR A 103 10.61 9.03 5.31
N ILE A 104 10.31 8.52 4.11
CA ILE A 104 11.22 7.67 3.33
C ILE A 104 11.38 8.26 1.94
N GLN A 105 12.61 8.51 1.53
CA GLN A 105 12.92 9.03 0.20
C GLN A 105 13.35 7.90 -0.73
N LEU A 106 12.71 7.84 -1.88
CA LEU A 106 13.03 6.94 -2.99
C LEU A 106 13.38 7.78 -4.22
N LYS A 107 14.26 7.27 -5.07
CA LYS A 107 14.67 7.94 -6.30
C LYS A 107 14.81 6.96 -7.44
N ASP A 108 14.43 7.39 -8.64
CA ASP A 108 14.64 6.60 -9.85
C ASP A 108 16.12 6.58 -10.25
N ASP A 109 16.57 5.45 -10.81
CA ASP A 109 17.97 5.23 -11.21
C ASP A 109 18.39 6.06 -12.42
N GLN A 110 17.46 6.36 -13.33
CA GLN A 110 17.76 6.94 -14.65
C GLN A 110 17.14 8.31 -14.84
N TYR A 111 15.98 8.54 -14.24
CA TYR A 111 15.23 9.78 -14.39
C TYR A 111 15.26 10.62 -13.11
N PRO A 112 15.20 11.95 -13.21
CA PRO A 112 15.13 12.82 -12.05
C PRO A 112 13.70 12.79 -11.45
N VAL A 113 13.28 11.60 -11.02
CA VAL A 113 12.01 11.34 -10.35
C VAL A 113 12.32 10.91 -8.91
N GLU A 114 11.65 11.54 -7.98
CA GLU A 114 11.75 11.28 -6.55
C GLU A 114 10.35 11.01 -5.97
N VAL A 115 10.26 10.04 -5.10
CA VAL A 115 9.05 9.73 -4.34
C VAL A 115 9.37 9.80 -2.86
N THR A 116 8.58 10.55 -2.12
CA THR A 116 8.64 10.59 -0.66
C THR A 116 7.42 9.89 -0.10
N LEU A 117 7.65 8.84 0.67
CA LEU A 117 6.60 8.12 1.38
C LEU A 117 6.53 8.65 2.82
N HIS A 118 5.34 8.97 3.28
CA HIS A 118 5.08 9.45 4.62
C HIS A 118 4.18 8.47 5.38
N TYR A 119 4.54 8.22 6.62
CA TYR A 119 3.77 7.40 7.55
C TYR A 119 3.70 8.10 8.89
N ILE A 120 2.51 8.39 9.39
CA ILE A 120 2.34 8.83 10.79
C ILE A 120 1.66 7.71 11.56
N ALA A 121 2.39 7.13 12.50
CA ALA A 121 1.83 6.17 13.44
C ALA A 121 1.27 6.91 14.67
N TYR A 122 0.00 6.68 14.96
CA TYR A 122 -0.69 7.13 16.17
C TYR A 122 -0.82 5.93 17.11
N PRO A 123 0.05 5.84 18.14
CA PRO A 123 0.18 4.63 18.98
C PRO A 123 -1.12 4.20 19.64
N LYS A 124 -1.79 5.12 20.33
CA LYS A 124 -2.98 4.84 21.13
C LYS A 124 -4.20 4.50 20.29
N GLU A 125 -4.36 5.17 19.16
CA GLU A 125 -5.48 5.01 18.25
C GLU A 125 -5.34 3.75 17.37
N ASN A 126 -4.15 3.15 17.34
CA ASN A 126 -3.78 2.06 16.44
C ASN A 126 -4.02 2.42 14.97
N VAL A 127 -3.64 3.62 14.58
CA VAL A 127 -3.81 4.16 13.22
C VAL A 127 -2.46 4.49 12.61
N ILE A 128 -2.29 4.13 11.35
CA ILE A 128 -1.17 4.57 10.51
C ILE A 128 -1.75 5.40 9.35
N LYS A 129 -1.46 6.70 9.35
CA LYS A 129 -1.80 7.59 8.24
C LYS A 129 -0.68 7.58 7.23
N THR A 130 -1.02 7.46 5.94
CA THR A 130 -0.03 7.39 4.86
C THR A 130 -0.36 8.33 3.70
N TRP A 131 0.66 8.86 3.05
CA TRP A 131 0.55 9.54 1.77
C TRP A 131 1.90 9.50 1.03
N SER A 132 1.88 9.78 -0.26
CA SER A 132 3.08 9.88 -1.09
C SER A 132 3.19 11.25 -1.76
N GLU A 133 4.41 11.72 -1.94
CA GLU A 133 4.75 12.89 -2.76
C GLU A 133 5.60 12.44 -3.93
N ILE A 134 5.24 12.86 -5.15
CA ILE A 134 5.97 12.54 -6.36
C ILE A 134 6.50 13.85 -6.95
N LYS A 135 7.80 13.90 -7.18
CA LYS A 135 8.50 15.06 -7.79
C LYS A 135 9.30 14.60 -9.01
N HIS A 136 9.33 15.42 -10.04
CA HIS A 136 10.22 15.21 -11.16
C HIS A 136 10.90 16.53 -11.57
N ALA A 137 12.11 16.42 -12.12
CA ALA A 137 12.87 17.52 -12.68
C ALA A 137 13.29 17.26 -14.14
N GLU A 138 12.49 16.51 -14.87
CA GLU A 138 12.68 16.29 -16.29
C GLU A 138 12.44 17.57 -17.08
N LYS A 139 13.18 17.74 -18.20
CA LYS A 139 13.15 18.97 -19.01
C LYS A 139 11.81 19.23 -19.71
N LYS A 140 10.99 18.19 -19.90
CA LYS A 140 9.68 18.26 -20.54
C LYS A 140 8.63 17.59 -19.63
N PRO A 141 7.35 17.84 -19.84
CA PRO A 141 6.28 17.19 -19.09
C PRO A 141 6.37 15.67 -19.15
N VAL A 142 6.00 15.03 -18.03
CA VAL A 142 5.78 13.59 -17.91
C VAL A 142 4.28 13.32 -17.78
N THR A 143 3.85 12.11 -18.07
CA THR A 143 2.47 11.68 -17.84
C THR A 143 2.44 10.69 -16.69
N ILE A 144 1.70 11.03 -15.63
CA ILE A 144 1.43 10.11 -14.53
C ILE A 144 0.10 9.42 -14.81
N TRP A 145 0.14 8.12 -15.11
CA TRP A 145 -1.05 7.30 -15.38
C TRP A 145 -1.69 6.77 -14.12
N ARG A 146 -0.86 6.52 -13.10
CA ARG A 146 -1.27 5.97 -11.83
C ARG A 146 -0.34 6.47 -10.73
N TYR A 147 -0.91 6.69 -9.57
CA TYR A 147 -0.20 6.86 -8.31
C TYR A 147 -1.05 6.30 -7.17
N ALA A 148 -0.40 5.76 -6.15
CA ALA A 148 -1.03 5.26 -4.95
C ALA A 148 -0.61 6.12 -3.74
N SER A 149 -1.48 6.24 -2.74
CA SER A 149 -1.12 6.86 -1.47
C SER A 149 -0.16 5.98 -0.67
N THR A 150 -0.34 4.66 -0.80
CA THR A 150 0.51 3.61 -0.23
C THR A 150 0.24 2.29 -0.97
N MET A 151 1.03 1.26 -0.66
CA MET A 151 0.72 -0.11 -1.05
C MET A 151 1.00 -1.01 0.15
N LEU A 152 0.03 -1.85 0.51
CA LEU A 152 0.14 -2.78 1.62
C LEU A 152 -0.03 -4.21 1.12
N TYR A 153 0.71 -5.12 1.73
CA TYR A 153 0.70 -6.54 1.36
C TYR A 153 0.31 -7.40 2.55
N PHE A 154 -0.48 -8.44 2.25
CA PHE A 154 -0.87 -9.45 3.21
C PHE A 154 -0.62 -10.82 2.62
N SER A 155 -0.05 -11.71 3.43
CA SER A 155 0.07 -13.13 3.10
C SER A 155 -1.06 -13.90 3.78
N GLY A 156 -1.71 -14.76 3.03
CA GLY A 156 -2.81 -15.59 3.54
C GLY A 156 -3.59 -16.17 2.38
N ASN A 157 -4.64 -16.91 2.68
CA ASN A 157 -5.44 -17.55 1.65
C ASN A 157 -6.88 -17.08 1.63
N GLU A 158 -7.33 -16.38 2.67
CA GLU A 158 -8.72 -15.99 2.83
C GLU A 158 -8.83 -14.55 3.32
N TYR A 159 -9.42 -13.73 2.47
CA TYR A 159 -9.69 -12.32 2.75
C TYR A 159 -11.15 -12.03 2.44
N TYR A 160 -11.77 -11.22 3.28
CA TYR A 160 -13.16 -10.80 3.13
C TYR A 160 -13.23 -9.29 3.11
N LEU A 161 -13.77 -8.75 2.02
CA LEU A 161 -13.93 -7.32 1.85
C LEU A 161 -15.34 -6.90 2.20
N THR A 162 -15.47 -6.02 3.17
CA THR A 162 -16.71 -5.31 3.48
C THR A 162 -16.65 -3.90 2.89
N GLU A 163 -17.59 -3.59 2.03
CA GLU A 163 -17.77 -2.29 1.39
C GLU A 163 -19.13 -1.70 1.71
N PHE A 164 -19.25 -0.38 1.56
CA PHE A 164 -20.45 0.36 1.90
C PHE A 164 -20.96 1.11 0.69
N SER A 165 -22.22 0.91 0.35
CA SER A 165 -22.91 1.60 -0.72
C SER A 165 -24.03 2.47 -0.16
N SER A 166 -24.41 3.49 -0.93
CA SER A 166 -25.52 4.38 -0.58
C SER A 166 -26.35 4.74 -1.79
N ASP A 167 -27.60 5.05 -1.51
CA ASP A 167 -28.52 5.71 -2.42
C ASP A 167 -29.51 6.53 -1.58
N TRP A 168 -30.42 7.25 -2.23
CA TRP A 168 -31.45 8.01 -1.53
C TRP A 168 -32.29 7.12 -0.62
N ALA A 169 -32.36 7.49 0.67
CA ALA A 169 -33.01 6.72 1.74
C ALA A 169 -32.48 5.28 1.93
N LYS A 170 -31.22 5.02 1.51
CA LYS A 170 -30.52 3.74 1.65
C LYS A 170 -29.04 3.98 1.94
N GLU A 171 -28.74 4.74 2.99
CA GLU A 171 -27.39 5.13 3.35
C GLU A 171 -26.63 3.93 3.97
N ALA A 172 -25.34 3.85 3.66
CA ALA A 172 -24.37 2.93 4.25
C ALA A 172 -24.80 1.44 4.25
N GLN A 173 -25.33 0.96 3.12
CA GLN A 173 -25.65 -0.45 2.97
C GLN A 173 -24.36 -1.26 2.91
N MET A 174 -24.19 -2.15 3.90
CA MET A 174 -23.01 -2.99 4.06
C MET A 174 -23.11 -4.24 3.18
N SER A 175 -22.02 -4.59 2.51
CA SER A 175 -21.86 -5.82 1.73
C SER A 175 -20.51 -6.43 1.98
N THR A 176 -20.48 -7.71 2.33
CA THR A 176 -19.24 -8.48 2.57
C THR A 176 -19.10 -9.59 1.54
N GLN A 177 -17.92 -9.74 0.94
CA GLN A 177 -17.63 -10.77 -0.05
C GLN A 177 -16.19 -11.30 0.10
N PRO A 178 -15.94 -12.57 -0.22
CA PRO A 178 -14.57 -13.09 -0.30
C PRO A 178 -13.83 -12.43 -1.44
N LEU A 179 -12.53 -12.15 -1.24
CA LEU A 179 -11.61 -11.75 -2.31
C LEU A 179 -10.99 -13.00 -2.92
N LEU A 180 -11.23 -13.18 -4.21
CA LEU A 180 -10.70 -14.29 -5.01
C LEU A 180 -9.53 -13.79 -5.88
N PHE A 181 -8.80 -14.74 -6.48
CA PHE A 181 -7.77 -14.43 -7.47
C PHE A 181 -8.25 -13.42 -8.50
N GLY A 182 -7.47 -12.36 -8.68
CA GLY A 182 -7.79 -11.24 -9.56
C GLY A 182 -7.97 -9.93 -8.80
N LYS A 183 -8.77 -9.02 -9.34
CA LYS A 183 -8.93 -7.66 -8.82
C LYS A 183 -10.36 -7.37 -8.43
N LYS A 184 -10.54 -6.76 -7.26
CA LYS A 184 -11.74 -6.04 -6.86
C LYS A 184 -11.38 -4.57 -6.74
N VAL A 185 -12.23 -3.70 -7.28
CA VAL A 185 -12.05 -2.24 -7.21
C VAL A 185 -13.28 -1.62 -6.54
N ILE A 186 -13.03 -0.71 -5.60
CA ILE A 186 -14.01 0.22 -5.05
C ILE A 186 -13.60 1.61 -5.54
N ASP A 187 -14.41 2.24 -6.39
CA ASP A 187 -14.09 3.55 -6.94
C ASP A 187 -15.32 4.43 -7.11
N THR A 188 -15.05 5.70 -7.35
CA THR A 188 -16.06 6.67 -7.80
C THR A 188 -15.44 7.72 -8.71
N LYS A 189 -16.26 8.24 -9.63
CA LYS A 189 -15.89 9.32 -10.55
C LYS A 189 -16.91 10.46 -10.53
N LEU A 190 -17.66 10.58 -9.42
CA LEU A 190 -18.74 11.56 -9.27
C LEU A 190 -18.25 12.95 -8.79
N GLY A 191 -16.93 13.16 -8.72
CA GLY A 191 -16.34 14.44 -8.32
C GLY A 191 -16.72 14.84 -6.89
N SER A 192 -17.34 16.00 -6.72
CA SER A 192 -17.74 16.52 -5.41
C SER A 192 -18.84 15.69 -4.70
N ARG A 193 -19.45 14.73 -5.41
CA ARG A 193 -20.41 13.77 -4.86
C ARG A 193 -19.82 12.36 -4.77
N ALA A 194 -18.52 12.26 -4.59
CA ALA A 194 -17.77 11.01 -4.61
C ALA A 194 -18.38 9.92 -3.73
N ALA A 195 -18.79 10.26 -2.52
CA ALA A 195 -19.36 9.31 -1.57
C ALA A 195 -20.89 9.08 -1.74
N MET A 196 -21.50 9.54 -2.84
CA MET A 196 -22.96 9.43 -3.01
C MET A 196 -23.44 7.99 -3.10
N HIS A 197 -22.72 7.13 -3.84
CA HIS A 197 -23.10 5.73 -4.05
C HIS A 197 -22.10 4.75 -3.44
N THR A 198 -20.83 5.16 -3.31
CA THR A 198 -19.73 4.31 -2.81
C THR A 198 -18.95 5.08 -1.75
N HIS A 199 -18.79 4.50 -0.58
CA HIS A 199 -18.05 5.16 0.49
C HIS A 199 -16.54 4.94 0.35
N PRO A 200 -15.70 5.96 0.64
CA PRO A 200 -14.24 5.85 0.66
C PRO A 200 -13.73 5.15 1.93
N PHE A 201 -14.35 4.03 2.25
CA PHE A 201 -14.10 3.24 3.45
C PHE A 201 -14.30 1.76 3.16
N PHE A 202 -13.46 0.92 3.76
CA PHE A 202 -13.60 -0.53 3.68
C PHE A 202 -13.15 -1.20 4.98
N GLU A 203 -13.63 -2.42 5.20
CA GLU A 203 -13.10 -3.34 6.18
C GLU A 203 -12.56 -4.59 5.47
N LEU A 204 -11.36 -4.99 5.83
CA LEU A 204 -10.72 -6.20 5.35
C LEU A 204 -10.63 -7.21 6.50
N GLY A 205 -11.45 -8.26 6.45
CA GLY A 205 -11.40 -9.40 7.37
C GLY A 205 -10.37 -10.43 6.92
N PHE A 206 -9.70 -11.08 7.88
CA PHE A 206 -8.69 -12.12 7.66
C PHE A 206 -9.21 -13.46 8.16
N GLU A 207 -9.09 -14.51 7.32
CA GLU A 207 -9.51 -15.89 7.59
C GLU A 207 -11.04 -16.09 7.65
N GLN A 208 -11.78 -15.07 8.08
CA GLN A 208 -13.23 -15.06 8.12
C GLN A 208 -13.75 -13.61 8.05
N PRO A 209 -15.02 -13.39 7.71
CA PRO A 209 -15.64 -12.08 7.85
C PRO A 209 -15.53 -11.59 9.28
N ALA A 210 -15.13 -10.33 9.48
CA ALA A 210 -15.11 -9.75 10.81
C ALA A 210 -16.54 -9.63 11.36
N GLN A 211 -16.69 -9.85 12.66
CA GLN A 211 -17.94 -9.79 13.41
C GLN A 211 -17.76 -8.87 14.62
N GLU A 212 -18.86 -8.43 15.23
CA GLU A 212 -18.81 -7.50 16.37
C GLU A 212 -17.94 -7.99 17.53
N THR A 213 -17.83 -9.30 17.74
CA THR A 213 -17.18 -9.87 18.91
C THR A 213 -15.98 -10.77 18.60
N GLN A 214 -15.69 -10.99 17.32
CA GLN A 214 -14.61 -11.91 16.92
C GLN A 214 -14.09 -11.61 15.51
N GLY A 215 -12.87 -12.08 15.24
CA GLY A 215 -12.18 -11.91 13.99
C GLY A 215 -11.07 -10.87 14.07
N ARG A 216 -10.22 -10.82 13.05
CA ARG A 216 -9.23 -9.78 12.82
C ARG A 216 -9.63 -8.98 11.60
N ALA A 217 -9.57 -7.68 11.71
CA ALA A 217 -9.88 -6.81 10.59
C ALA A 217 -8.92 -5.62 10.52
N MET A 218 -8.72 -5.13 9.31
CA MET A 218 -8.12 -3.83 9.04
C MET A 218 -9.19 -2.92 8.46
N LEU A 219 -9.32 -1.74 9.02
CA LEU A 219 -10.15 -0.67 8.46
C LEU A 219 -9.29 0.25 7.62
N GLY A 220 -9.78 0.65 6.46
CA GLY A 220 -9.11 1.60 5.59
C GLY A 220 -10.05 2.68 5.08
N THR A 221 -9.54 3.91 5.03
CA THR A 221 -10.26 5.04 4.45
C THR A 221 -9.28 6.01 3.79
N ILE A 222 -9.78 6.86 2.89
CA ILE A 222 -8.99 7.92 2.27
C ILE A 222 -9.52 9.28 2.73
N GLY A 223 -8.64 10.15 3.20
CA GLY A 223 -8.94 11.51 3.62
C GLY A 223 -9.09 12.47 2.43
N TRP A 224 -9.97 12.13 1.49
CA TRP A 224 -10.20 12.87 0.25
C TRP A 224 -11.69 12.96 -0.06
N THR A 225 -12.15 14.07 -0.59
CA THR A 225 -13.57 14.33 -0.89
C THR A 225 -13.90 14.28 -2.38
N GLY A 226 -12.95 13.99 -3.23
CA GLY A 226 -13.10 13.85 -4.67
C GLY A 226 -13.13 12.39 -5.13
N ASN A 227 -12.83 12.18 -6.41
CA ASN A 227 -12.71 10.84 -6.97
C ASN A 227 -11.65 10.04 -6.24
N PHE A 228 -11.93 8.78 -5.98
CA PHE A 228 -11.00 7.85 -5.32
C PHE A 228 -11.08 6.47 -5.95
N GLN A 229 -10.07 5.66 -5.66
CA GLN A 229 -10.05 4.24 -6.02
C GLN A 229 -9.28 3.47 -4.97
N PHE A 230 -9.86 2.34 -4.52
CA PHE A 230 -9.14 1.27 -3.83
C PHE A 230 -9.07 0.06 -4.74
N THR A 231 -7.89 -0.50 -4.91
CA THR A 231 -7.70 -1.76 -5.64
C THR A 231 -7.23 -2.84 -4.68
N PHE A 232 -7.94 -3.96 -4.68
CA PHE A 232 -7.61 -5.17 -3.95
C PHE A 232 -7.23 -6.23 -4.98
N GLU A 233 -5.96 -6.61 -5.02
CA GLU A 233 -5.46 -7.57 -5.99
C GLU A 233 -4.90 -8.81 -5.29
N VAL A 234 -5.54 -9.95 -5.53
CA VAL A 234 -5.10 -11.27 -5.04
C VAL A 234 -4.31 -11.96 -6.12
N ASP A 235 -3.07 -12.36 -5.81
CA ASP A 235 -2.20 -13.06 -6.74
C ASP A 235 -2.50 -14.57 -6.82
N ASN A 236 -1.78 -15.27 -7.68
CA ASN A 236 -1.96 -16.70 -7.95
C ASN A 236 -1.54 -17.62 -6.79
N VAL A 237 -0.91 -17.10 -5.77
CA VAL A 237 -0.51 -17.83 -4.55
C VAL A 237 -1.23 -17.34 -3.30
N GLY A 238 -2.25 -16.49 -3.47
CA GLY A 238 -3.14 -16.03 -2.40
C GLY A 238 -2.64 -14.84 -1.61
N ASN A 239 -1.62 -14.11 -2.05
CA ASN A 239 -1.26 -12.84 -1.41
C ASN A 239 -2.16 -11.72 -1.89
N LEU A 240 -2.45 -10.78 -1.00
CA LEU A 240 -3.27 -9.62 -1.27
C LEU A 240 -2.44 -8.34 -1.30
N ARG A 241 -2.66 -7.51 -2.33
CA ARG A 241 -2.24 -6.11 -2.38
C ARG A 241 -3.44 -5.19 -2.18
N VAL A 242 -3.29 -4.22 -1.30
CA VAL A 242 -4.25 -3.14 -1.08
C VAL A 242 -3.61 -1.84 -1.55
N ILE A 243 -4.23 -1.18 -2.53
CA ILE A 243 -3.68 -0.02 -3.23
C ILE A 243 -4.73 1.10 -3.23
N PRO A 244 -4.66 2.06 -2.29
CA PRO A 244 -5.50 3.24 -2.26
C PRO A 244 -5.02 4.35 -3.19
#